data_42c25b7938b073fa4af23452cd722429
#
_entry.id   42c25b7938b073fa4af23452cd722429
#
_cell.length_a   1.000
_cell.length_b   1.000
_cell.length_c   1.000
_cell.angle_alpha   90.00
_cell.angle_beta   90.00
_cell.angle_gamma   90.00
#
_symmetry.space_group_name_H-M   'P 1'
#
loop_
_entity.id
_entity.type
_entity.pdbx_description
1 polymer ?
#
loop_
_entity_poly.entity_id
_entity_poly.type
_entity_poly.pdbx_seq_one_letter_code
_entity_poly.pdbx_strand_id
1 'polypeptide(L)'
;MYTPNEKRYENMVYNRCGKSGLKLPAVSLGLWQNFGYQSNFANMEEMVHTAFDLGINHFDLANNYGHPYNGSAEENFGRILDRGMRRFRDEMCISTKAGYDMWPGPYGDKHGSRKYLISSLDQSLIRMNLEYVDIYYHHVFDPNAPLEEIACALDQIVRQGKALYVGISNYNKEQTETIQQIFKELHTPFIVNQPSYSMLNRWVEEDGLDKYVEENGIGLAVFSPLYQGLLTDKYLNGVPTDSRIGKGQTWISNELTEQMVEKLKRLNECAKARGQKLSQMALSWVLHNPAVATVLIGASRPEQIVENVACIKKLDFSSEEITNIRNILLDK
;
A
#
# COMPACT_ATOMS: atom_id res chain seq x y z
N MET A 1 9.22 -24.00 -14.25
CA MET A 1 7.90 -23.33 -14.26
C MET A 1 7.47 -23.18 -12.80
N TYR A 2 7.06 -21.99 -12.37
CA TYR A 2 6.61 -21.77 -10.99
C TYR A 2 5.36 -22.59 -10.67
N THR A 3 5.38 -23.26 -9.50
CA THR A 3 4.24 -24.02 -8.97
C THR A 3 3.95 -23.47 -7.58
N PRO A 4 2.81 -22.78 -7.36
CA PRO A 4 2.49 -22.18 -6.09
C PRO A 4 2.14 -23.21 -5.03
N ASN A 5 2.29 -22.84 -3.76
CA ASN A 5 1.81 -23.61 -2.64
C ASN A 5 0.28 -23.81 -2.74
N GLU A 6 -0.18 -25.06 -2.78
CA GLU A 6 -1.61 -25.38 -2.89
C GLU A 6 -2.42 -24.87 -1.69
N LYS A 7 -1.78 -24.77 -0.53
CA LYS A 7 -2.38 -24.30 0.74
C LYS A 7 -2.22 -22.78 0.99
N ARG A 8 -1.80 -22.00 -0.01
CA ARG A 8 -1.46 -20.59 0.14
C ARG A 8 -2.55 -19.73 0.78
N TYR A 9 -3.81 -20.08 0.61
CA TYR A 9 -4.95 -19.31 1.12
C TYR A 9 -5.46 -19.76 2.49
N GLU A 10 -4.96 -20.87 3.07
CA GLU A 10 -5.49 -21.44 4.33
C GLU A 10 -5.21 -20.56 5.55
N ASN A 11 -4.09 -19.82 5.55
CA ASN A 11 -3.65 -19.06 6.73
C ASN A 11 -3.78 -17.55 6.58
N MET A 12 -4.03 -17.03 5.38
CA MET A 12 -4.17 -15.59 5.16
C MET A 12 -5.57 -15.12 5.58
N VAL A 13 -5.61 -13.97 6.24
CA VAL A 13 -6.86 -13.27 6.55
C VAL A 13 -7.24 -12.37 5.37
N TYR A 14 -8.48 -12.45 4.91
CA TYR A 14 -9.00 -11.62 3.82
C TYR A 14 -10.11 -10.72 4.32
N ASN A 15 -9.88 -9.40 4.27
CA ASN A 15 -10.84 -8.39 4.68
C ASN A 15 -11.62 -7.88 3.48
N ARG A 16 -12.90 -7.59 3.68
CA ARG A 16 -13.72 -6.93 2.65
C ARG A 16 -13.24 -5.47 2.48
N CYS A 17 -13.06 -5.03 1.25
CA CYS A 17 -12.71 -3.63 0.96
C CYS A 17 -13.98 -2.76 1.06
N GLY A 18 -14.19 -2.15 2.21
CA GLY A 18 -15.42 -1.44 2.53
C GLY A 18 -16.65 -2.32 2.40
N LYS A 19 -17.71 -1.80 1.76
CA LYS A 19 -18.96 -2.56 1.46
C LYS A 19 -18.95 -3.22 0.08
N SER A 20 -17.81 -3.20 -0.65
CA SER A 20 -17.70 -3.84 -1.97
C SER A 20 -17.67 -5.38 -1.87
N GLY A 21 -17.79 -6.05 -3.02
CA GLY A 21 -17.58 -7.51 -3.11
C GLY A 21 -16.12 -7.94 -3.05
N LEU A 22 -15.17 -7.01 -3.24
CA LEU A 22 -13.74 -7.30 -3.27
C LEU A 22 -13.20 -7.63 -1.88
N LYS A 23 -12.40 -8.67 -1.80
CA LYS A 23 -11.63 -9.01 -0.59
C LYS A 23 -10.15 -8.81 -0.87
N LEU A 24 -9.46 -8.15 0.05
CA LEU A 24 -8.01 -7.97 0.02
C LEU A 24 -7.36 -8.77 1.15
N PRO A 25 -6.14 -9.31 0.94
CA PRO A 25 -5.40 -9.96 2.02
C PRO A 25 -5.06 -8.90 3.08
N ALA A 26 -5.05 -9.28 4.35
CA ALA A 26 -4.68 -8.36 5.42
C ALA A 26 -3.31 -7.71 5.20
N VAL A 27 -2.40 -8.43 4.54
CA VAL A 27 -1.08 -7.95 4.12
C VAL A 27 -0.98 -8.04 2.61
N SER A 28 -0.65 -6.95 1.94
CA SER A 28 -0.43 -6.82 0.49
C SER A 28 1.02 -6.45 0.19
N LEU A 29 1.52 -6.78 -0.99
CA LEU A 29 2.88 -6.45 -1.41
C LEU A 29 2.90 -5.18 -2.29
N GLY A 30 3.58 -4.13 -1.79
CA GLY A 30 3.86 -2.92 -2.55
C GLY A 30 5.19 -3.00 -3.31
N LEU A 31 5.18 -2.67 -4.60
CA LEU A 31 6.32 -2.84 -5.50
C LEU A 31 7.04 -1.51 -5.80
N TRP A 32 7.15 -0.62 -4.81
CA TRP A 32 7.70 0.72 -5.05
C TRP A 32 9.22 0.74 -5.25
N GLN A 33 10.01 0.32 -4.23
CA GLN A 33 11.45 0.62 -4.17
C GLN A 33 12.35 -0.44 -4.83
N ASN A 34 12.07 -1.71 -4.60
CA ASN A 34 12.98 -2.82 -4.90
C ASN A 34 12.62 -3.56 -6.19
N PHE A 35 11.83 -2.95 -7.07
CA PHE A 35 11.34 -3.54 -8.32
C PHE A 35 11.78 -2.77 -9.58
N GLY A 36 12.70 -1.80 -9.44
CA GLY A 36 13.23 -1.03 -10.57
C GLY A 36 14.35 -1.77 -11.34
N TYR A 37 14.84 -1.14 -12.41
CA TYR A 37 15.90 -1.71 -13.27
C TYR A 37 17.21 -2.02 -12.54
N GLN A 38 17.50 -1.31 -11.45
CA GLN A 38 18.72 -1.54 -10.65
C GLN A 38 18.60 -2.69 -9.66
N SER A 39 17.42 -3.28 -9.53
CA SER A 39 17.15 -4.37 -8.59
C SER A 39 17.47 -5.72 -9.23
N ASN A 40 17.86 -6.69 -8.41
CA ASN A 40 18.11 -8.05 -8.88
C ASN A 40 16.79 -8.72 -9.27
N PHE A 41 16.65 -9.08 -10.54
CA PHE A 41 15.41 -9.66 -11.08
C PHE A 41 15.02 -10.98 -10.39
N ALA A 42 15.99 -11.87 -10.13
CA ALA A 42 15.72 -13.14 -9.47
C ALA A 42 15.17 -12.94 -8.04
N ASN A 43 15.69 -11.94 -7.30
CA ASN A 43 15.17 -11.59 -5.99
C ASN A 43 13.75 -10.98 -6.07
N MET A 44 13.46 -10.16 -7.09
CA MET A 44 12.11 -9.64 -7.33
C MET A 44 11.12 -10.79 -7.59
N GLU A 45 11.49 -11.72 -8.47
CA GLU A 45 10.69 -12.91 -8.82
C GLU A 45 10.43 -13.76 -7.57
N GLU A 46 11.46 -14.01 -6.77
CA GLU A 46 11.35 -14.78 -5.52
C GLU A 46 10.46 -14.09 -4.48
N MET A 47 10.56 -12.77 -4.33
CA MET A 47 9.66 -12.00 -3.45
C MET A 47 8.20 -12.11 -3.88
N VAL A 48 7.89 -12.04 -5.18
CA VAL A 48 6.51 -12.18 -5.69
C VAL A 48 6.01 -13.60 -5.49
N HIS A 49 6.83 -14.63 -5.77
CA HIS A 49 6.49 -16.03 -5.52
C HIS A 49 6.23 -16.30 -4.04
N THR A 50 7.14 -15.85 -3.16
CA THR A 50 6.99 -15.99 -1.70
C THR A 50 5.72 -15.32 -1.20
N ALA A 51 5.42 -14.10 -1.68
CA ALA A 51 4.20 -13.40 -1.32
C ALA A 51 2.96 -14.21 -1.71
N PHE A 52 2.91 -14.70 -2.95
CA PHE A 52 1.79 -15.48 -3.45
C PHE A 52 1.63 -16.81 -2.70
N ASP A 53 2.74 -17.49 -2.38
CA ASP A 53 2.75 -18.74 -1.61
C ASP A 53 2.29 -18.57 -0.15
N LEU A 54 2.34 -17.35 0.37
CA LEU A 54 1.83 -16.98 1.70
C LEU A 54 0.39 -16.46 1.67
N GLY A 55 -0.27 -16.43 0.50
CA GLY A 55 -1.63 -15.97 0.33
C GLY A 55 -1.76 -14.47 0.05
N ILE A 56 -0.66 -13.76 -0.15
CA ILE A 56 -0.72 -12.38 -0.66
C ILE A 56 -1.10 -12.46 -2.15
N ASN A 57 -2.33 -12.12 -2.46
CA ASN A 57 -2.81 -12.05 -3.84
C ASN A 57 -3.03 -10.62 -4.34
N HIS A 58 -2.74 -9.60 -3.51
CA HIS A 58 -2.79 -8.20 -3.92
C HIS A 58 -1.38 -7.62 -4.09
N PHE A 59 -1.10 -7.15 -5.31
CA PHE A 59 0.15 -6.52 -5.73
C PHE A 59 -0.12 -5.08 -6.12
N ASP A 60 0.53 -4.13 -5.42
CA ASP A 60 0.27 -2.72 -5.54
C ASP A 60 1.41 -1.99 -6.23
N LEU A 61 1.13 -1.42 -7.39
CA LEU A 61 2.05 -0.70 -8.27
C LEU A 61 1.65 0.77 -8.44
N ALA A 62 2.42 1.50 -9.24
CA ALA A 62 2.08 2.78 -9.83
C ALA A 62 2.89 3.01 -11.11
N ASN A 63 2.38 3.86 -12.00
CA ASN A 63 3.02 4.15 -13.28
C ASN A 63 4.48 4.62 -13.16
N ASN A 64 4.83 5.28 -12.05
CA ASN A 64 6.18 5.81 -11.78
C ASN A 64 7.01 4.96 -10.80
N TYR A 65 6.55 3.77 -10.38
CA TYR A 65 7.32 2.93 -9.47
C TYR A 65 8.54 2.27 -10.12
N GLY A 66 9.54 1.99 -9.30
CA GLY A 66 10.83 1.45 -9.71
C GLY A 66 11.83 2.56 -10.05
N HIS A 67 13.01 2.54 -9.38
CA HIS A 67 14.08 3.48 -9.70
C HIS A 67 14.58 3.25 -11.13
N PRO A 68 14.70 4.26 -11.98
CA PRO A 68 14.66 5.72 -11.74
C PRO A 68 13.26 6.40 -11.84
N TYR A 69 12.21 5.76 -11.36
CA TYR A 69 10.83 6.28 -11.32
C TYR A 69 10.19 6.47 -12.70
N ASN A 70 10.31 5.46 -13.53
CA ASN A 70 9.91 5.46 -14.94
C ASN A 70 8.97 4.31 -15.33
N GLY A 71 8.37 3.62 -14.33
CA GLY A 71 7.47 2.49 -14.58
C GLY A 71 8.17 1.13 -14.67
N SER A 72 9.48 1.08 -14.38
CA SER A 72 10.24 -0.18 -14.43
C SER A 72 9.73 -1.26 -13.46
N ALA A 73 9.03 -0.87 -12.39
CA ALA A 73 8.40 -1.84 -11.51
C ALA A 73 7.25 -2.59 -12.22
N GLU A 74 6.43 -1.88 -13.01
CA GLU A 74 5.37 -2.49 -13.81
C GLU A 74 5.93 -3.40 -14.91
N GLU A 75 7.00 -2.99 -15.60
CA GLU A 75 7.68 -3.84 -16.59
C GLU A 75 8.25 -5.11 -15.97
N ASN A 76 8.95 -5.01 -14.84
CA ASN A 76 9.50 -6.15 -14.15
C ASN A 76 8.40 -7.08 -13.62
N PHE A 77 7.30 -6.53 -13.10
CA PHE A 77 6.17 -7.32 -12.67
C PHE A 77 5.51 -8.07 -13.85
N GLY A 78 5.31 -7.40 -14.99
CA GLY A 78 4.84 -8.02 -16.22
C GLY A 78 5.72 -9.20 -16.66
N ARG A 79 7.06 -9.02 -16.61
CA ARG A 79 8.03 -10.11 -16.91
C ARG A 79 7.92 -11.27 -15.93
N ILE A 80 7.67 -11.00 -14.63
CA ILE A 80 7.46 -12.06 -13.63
C ILE A 80 6.17 -12.83 -13.93
N LEU A 81 5.10 -12.12 -14.29
CA LEU A 81 3.85 -12.76 -14.71
C LEU A 81 4.06 -13.70 -15.90
N ASP A 82 4.80 -13.26 -16.93
CA ASP A 82 5.09 -14.03 -18.12
C ASP A 82 5.94 -15.30 -17.84
N ARG A 83 6.70 -15.32 -16.75
CA ARG A 83 7.53 -16.45 -16.35
C ARG A 83 6.79 -17.55 -15.59
N GLY A 84 5.46 -17.54 -15.59
CA GLY A 84 4.64 -18.65 -15.09
C GLY A 84 3.54 -18.28 -14.12
N MET A 85 3.38 -16.99 -13.78
CA MET A 85 2.31 -16.54 -12.90
C MET A 85 1.05 -16.05 -13.62
N ARG A 86 1.11 -15.74 -14.91
CA ARG A 86 -0.02 -15.21 -15.70
C ARG A 86 -1.26 -16.11 -15.66
N ARG A 87 -1.09 -17.41 -15.58
CA ARG A 87 -2.20 -18.39 -15.46
C ARG A 87 -3.00 -18.24 -14.16
N PHE A 88 -2.49 -17.49 -13.18
CA PHE A 88 -3.15 -17.19 -11.90
C PHE A 88 -3.71 -15.78 -11.86
N ARG A 89 -3.83 -15.09 -13.03
CA ARG A 89 -4.31 -13.69 -13.10
C ARG A 89 -5.64 -13.49 -12.35
N ASP A 90 -6.57 -14.43 -12.50
CA ASP A 90 -7.91 -14.34 -11.91
C ASP A 90 -7.92 -14.58 -10.38
N GLU A 91 -6.84 -15.10 -9.83
CA GLU A 91 -6.65 -15.23 -8.38
C GLU A 91 -6.02 -13.96 -7.78
N MET A 92 -5.43 -13.09 -8.61
CA MET A 92 -4.71 -11.89 -8.18
C MET A 92 -5.60 -10.66 -8.23
N CYS A 93 -5.38 -9.76 -7.26
CA CYS A 93 -5.79 -8.37 -7.32
C CYS A 93 -4.56 -7.53 -7.69
N ILE A 94 -4.56 -6.91 -8.84
CA ILE A 94 -3.45 -6.06 -9.30
C ILE A 94 -3.95 -4.62 -9.31
N SER A 95 -3.25 -3.75 -8.58
CA SER A 95 -3.54 -2.32 -8.57
C SER A 95 -2.41 -1.50 -9.14
N THR A 96 -2.76 -0.41 -9.84
CA THR A 96 -1.79 0.61 -10.25
C THR A 96 -2.39 2.01 -10.12
N LYS A 97 -1.54 3.03 -10.26
CA LYS A 97 -1.87 4.42 -9.94
C LYS A 97 -1.21 5.37 -10.94
N ALA A 98 -1.82 6.54 -11.14
CA ALA A 98 -1.17 7.69 -11.75
C ALA A 98 -1.58 8.99 -11.05
N GLY A 99 -0.65 9.96 -11.00
CA GLY A 99 -0.86 11.24 -10.34
C GLY A 99 0.42 12.01 -10.05
N TYR A 100 1.57 11.35 -10.02
CA TYR A 100 2.88 11.99 -9.94
C TYR A 100 3.52 12.11 -11.31
N ASP A 101 4.58 12.92 -11.41
CA ASP A 101 5.33 13.10 -12.64
C ASP A 101 5.87 11.78 -13.19
N MET A 102 5.73 11.61 -14.48
CA MET A 102 6.19 10.43 -15.20
C MET A 102 7.09 10.78 -16.39
N TRP A 103 6.87 11.93 -17.01
CA TRP A 103 7.64 12.44 -18.15
C TRP A 103 7.65 13.97 -18.16
N PRO A 104 8.65 14.61 -18.79
CA PRO A 104 8.71 16.07 -18.89
C PRO A 104 7.58 16.62 -19.77
N GLY A 105 7.16 17.85 -19.48
CA GLY A 105 6.18 18.57 -20.31
C GLY A 105 5.18 19.39 -19.50
N PRO A 106 4.10 19.87 -20.15
CA PRO A 106 3.16 20.81 -19.53
C PRO A 106 2.26 20.19 -18.47
N TYR A 107 2.44 18.93 -18.18
CA TYR A 107 1.67 18.24 -17.15
C TYR A 107 2.30 18.32 -15.76
N GLY A 108 3.56 18.76 -15.60
CA GLY A 108 4.22 19.10 -14.34
C GLY A 108 3.97 18.15 -13.18
N ASP A 109 3.62 18.65 -12.04
CA ASP A 109 3.46 17.96 -10.75
C ASP A 109 1.99 17.66 -10.40
N LYS A 110 1.69 16.53 -9.78
CA LYS A 110 0.36 16.16 -9.24
C LYS A 110 -0.76 16.18 -10.26
N HIS A 111 -0.64 15.36 -11.28
CA HIS A 111 -1.56 15.36 -12.41
C HIS A 111 -2.88 14.64 -12.16
N GLY A 112 -4.00 15.40 -12.30
CA GLY A 112 -5.36 14.88 -12.28
C GLY A 112 -6.09 14.99 -13.62
N SER A 113 -5.43 15.47 -14.69
CA SER A 113 -6.12 15.66 -15.96
C SER A 113 -6.58 14.34 -16.58
N ARG A 114 -7.76 14.39 -17.22
CA ARG A 114 -8.33 13.27 -17.97
C ARG A 114 -7.31 12.67 -18.97
N LYS A 115 -6.58 13.54 -19.68
CA LYS A 115 -5.55 13.12 -20.62
C LYS A 115 -4.48 12.27 -19.93
N TYR A 116 -3.97 12.76 -18.79
CA TYR A 116 -2.90 12.08 -18.06
C TYR A 116 -3.35 10.74 -17.48
N LEU A 117 -4.51 10.71 -16.81
CA LEU A 117 -5.01 9.51 -16.16
C LEU A 117 -5.27 8.37 -17.16
N ILE A 118 -5.93 8.66 -18.29
CA ILE A 118 -6.23 7.63 -19.30
C ILE A 118 -4.96 7.14 -19.98
N SER A 119 -4.09 8.06 -20.44
CA SER A 119 -2.85 7.66 -21.12
C SER A 119 -1.87 6.93 -20.20
N SER A 120 -1.84 7.28 -18.89
CA SER A 120 -1.01 6.59 -17.91
C SER A 120 -1.45 5.15 -17.70
N LEU A 121 -2.75 4.91 -17.61
CA LEU A 121 -3.25 3.51 -17.47
C LEU A 121 -2.95 2.70 -18.73
N ASP A 122 -3.14 3.27 -19.92
CA ASP A 122 -2.81 2.59 -21.18
C ASP A 122 -1.34 2.15 -21.22
N GLN A 123 -0.43 3.02 -20.81
CA GLN A 123 0.99 2.68 -20.69
C GLN A 123 1.27 1.64 -19.60
N SER A 124 0.60 1.71 -18.46
CA SER A 124 0.72 0.73 -17.38
C SER A 124 0.29 -0.66 -17.84
N LEU A 125 -0.83 -0.76 -18.54
CA LEU A 125 -1.32 -2.02 -19.13
C LEU A 125 -0.32 -2.61 -20.12
N ILE A 126 0.27 -1.78 -20.99
CA ILE A 126 1.32 -2.20 -21.93
C ILE A 126 2.55 -2.72 -21.18
N ARG A 127 3.06 -2.00 -20.15
CA ARG A 127 4.23 -2.42 -19.37
C ARG A 127 4.02 -3.76 -18.67
N MET A 128 2.83 -3.97 -18.09
CA MET A 128 2.49 -5.21 -17.41
C MET A 128 2.00 -6.33 -18.36
N ASN A 129 1.76 -6.00 -19.63
CA ASN A 129 1.13 -6.89 -20.61
C ASN A 129 -0.21 -7.43 -20.06
N LEU A 130 -1.08 -6.53 -19.59
CA LEU A 130 -2.41 -6.82 -19.04
C LEU A 130 -3.49 -6.12 -19.86
N GLU A 131 -4.68 -6.71 -19.91
CA GLU A 131 -5.86 -6.09 -20.52
C GLU A 131 -6.58 -5.15 -19.56
N TYR A 132 -6.51 -5.43 -18.24
CA TYR A 132 -7.11 -4.64 -17.18
C TYR A 132 -6.35 -4.77 -15.86
N VAL A 133 -6.58 -3.82 -14.96
CA VAL A 133 -6.20 -3.91 -13.54
C VAL A 133 -7.46 -4.06 -12.68
N ASP A 134 -7.31 -4.61 -11.47
CA ASP A 134 -8.45 -4.74 -10.56
C ASP A 134 -8.80 -3.40 -9.92
N ILE A 135 -7.80 -2.62 -9.49
CA ILE A 135 -8.01 -1.30 -8.91
C ILE A 135 -7.11 -0.28 -9.61
N TYR A 136 -7.69 0.82 -10.07
CA TYR A 136 -6.94 1.96 -10.57
C TYR A 136 -7.10 3.17 -9.67
N TYR A 137 -5.98 3.76 -9.22
CA TYR A 137 -6.01 4.90 -8.29
C TYR A 137 -5.63 6.22 -8.97
N HIS A 138 -6.31 7.31 -8.58
CA HIS A 138 -5.69 8.62 -8.63
C HIS A 138 -4.71 8.76 -7.45
N HIS A 139 -3.41 8.91 -7.75
CA HIS A 139 -2.32 8.67 -6.81
C HIS A 139 -2.15 9.77 -5.77
N VAL A 140 -2.49 11.01 -6.11
CA VAL A 140 -2.36 12.18 -5.22
C VAL A 140 -3.36 13.26 -5.64
N PHE A 141 -3.95 13.95 -4.66
CA PHE A 141 -4.85 15.07 -4.92
C PHE A 141 -4.16 16.16 -5.74
N ASP A 142 -4.81 16.59 -6.83
CA ASP A 142 -4.38 17.69 -7.68
C ASP A 142 -5.29 18.92 -7.43
N PRO A 143 -4.79 19.97 -6.76
CA PRO A 143 -5.59 21.16 -6.49
C PRO A 143 -5.91 22.00 -7.74
N ASN A 144 -5.27 21.72 -8.88
CA ASN A 144 -5.43 22.44 -10.13
C ASN A 144 -6.37 21.75 -11.12
N ALA A 145 -6.78 20.50 -10.85
CA ALA A 145 -7.72 19.75 -11.67
C ALA A 145 -9.09 19.66 -10.96
N PRO A 146 -10.20 19.94 -11.68
CA PRO A 146 -11.54 19.72 -11.10
C PRO A 146 -11.74 18.27 -10.69
N LEU A 147 -12.31 18.03 -9.52
CA LEU A 147 -12.61 16.66 -9.05
C LEU A 147 -13.59 15.93 -9.98
N GLU A 148 -14.49 16.66 -10.65
CA GLU A 148 -15.39 16.15 -11.68
C GLU A 148 -14.64 15.59 -12.88
N GLU A 149 -13.55 16.27 -13.34
CA GLU A 149 -12.72 15.79 -14.44
C GLU A 149 -12.02 14.50 -14.07
N ILE A 150 -11.43 14.46 -12.85
CA ILE A 150 -10.78 13.27 -12.30
C ILE A 150 -11.76 12.11 -12.21
N ALA A 151 -12.93 12.33 -11.60
CA ALA A 151 -13.95 11.30 -11.43
C ALA A 151 -14.50 10.78 -12.76
N CYS A 152 -14.79 11.68 -13.71
CA CYS A 152 -15.23 11.29 -15.05
C CYS A 152 -14.15 10.54 -15.85
N ALA A 153 -12.85 10.84 -15.62
CA ALA A 153 -11.77 10.09 -16.24
C ALA A 153 -11.72 8.64 -15.71
N LEU A 154 -11.82 8.48 -14.38
CA LEU A 154 -11.82 7.17 -13.72
C LEU A 154 -13.09 6.36 -14.08
N ASP A 155 -14.27 6.99 -14.13
CA ASP A 155 -15.50 6.36 -14.59
C ASP A 155 -15.37 5.84 -16.03
N GLN A 156 -14.81 6.66 -16.93
CA GLN A 156 -14.57 6.25 -18.31
C GLN A 156 -13.66 5.03 -18.42
N ILE A 157 -12.62 4.97 -17.61
CA ILE A 157 -11.70 3.83 -17.53
C ILE A 157 -12.42 2.54 -17.12
N VAL A 158 -13.30 2.62 -16.12
CA VAL A 158 -14.13 1.47 -15.70
C VAL A 158 -15.07 1.05 -16.81
N ARG A 159 -15.78 2.00 -17.46
CA ARG A 159 -16.69 1.70 -18.59
C ARG A 159 -15.98 1.09 -19.79
N GLN A 160 -14.68 1.38 -19.97
CA GLN A 160 -13.85 0.74 -21.00
C GLN A 160 -13.38 -0.68 -20.60
N GLY A 161 -13.66 -1.13 -19.38
CA GLY A 161 -13.19 -2.41 -18.87
C GLY A 161 -11.70 -2.47 -18.55
N LYS A 162 -11.00 -1.33 -18.47
CA LYS A 162 -9.57 -1.26 -18.17
C LYS A 162 -9.25 -1.29 -16.67
N ALA A 163 -10.23 -1.03 -15.82
CA ALA A 163 -10.20 -1.25 -14.38
C ALA A 163 -11.55 -1.75 -13.89
N LEU A 164 -11.55 -2.62 -12.88
CA LEU A 164 -12.80 -3.13 -12.29
C LEU A 164 -13.32 -2.19 -11.20
N TYR A 165 -12.42 -1.59 -10.44
CA TYR A 165 -12.70 -0.66 -9.36
C TYR A 165 -11.81 0.57 -9.46
N VAL A 166 -12.24 1.65 -8.84
CA VAL A 166 -11.42 2.85 -8.69
C VAL A 166 -11.13 3.14 -7.23
N GLY A 167 -9.97 3.75 -6.99
CA GLY A 167 -9.52 4.25 -5.71
C GLY A 167 -8.91 5.64 -5.83
N ILE A 168 -8.65 6.23 -4.68
CA ILE A 168 -7.89 7.46 -4.52
C ILE A 168 -6.74 7.23 -3.54
N SER A 169 -5.72 8.06 -3.57
CA SER A 169 -4.59 7.98 -2.64
C SER A 169 -4.18 9.39 -2.19
N ASN A 170 -3.78 9.53 -0.93
CA ASN A 170 -3.38 10.81 -0.35
C ASN A 170 -4.48 11.89 -0.39
N TYR A 171 -5.72 11.49 -0.24
CA TYR A 171 -6.87 12.37 -0.07
C TYR A 171 -7.27 12.43 1.40
N ASN A 172 -7.51 13.62 1.92
CA ASN A 172 -8.04 13.82 3.26
C ASN A 172 -9.56 13.52 3.29
N LYS A 173 -10.17 13.63 4.47
CA LYS A 173 -11.60 13.36 4.66
C LYS A 173 -12.48 14.19 3.73
N GLU A 174 -12.31 15.52 3.70
CA GLU A 174 -13.13 16.45 2.91
C GLU A 174 -13.03 16.15 1.40
N GLN A 175 -11.82 15.93 0.90
CA GLN A 175 -11.57 15.56 -0.49
C GLN A 175 -12.18 14.21 -0.84
N THR A 176 -12.10 13.24 0.09
CA THR A 176 -12.69 11.90 -0.08
C THR A 176 -14.23 12.00 -0.13
N GLU A 177 -14.84 12.80 0.75
CA GLU A 177 -16.27 13.04 0.77
C GLU A 177 -16.76 13.67 -0.54
N THR A 178 -16.08 14.70 -1.00
CA THR A 178 -16.43 15.40 -2.23
C THR A 178 -16.38 14.48 -3.46
N ILE A 179 -15.27 13.77 -3.66
CA ILE A 179 -15.15 12.91 -4.83
C ILE A 179 -16.05 11.67 -4.75
N GLN A 180 -16.34 11.16 -3.55
CA GLN A 180 -17.29 10.05 -3.36
C GLN A 180 -18.69 10.44 -3.83
N GLN A 181 -19.12 11.67 -3.57
CA GLN A 181 -20.43 12.13 -4.01
C GLN A 181 -20.54 12.10 -5.54
N ILE A 182 -19.50 12.55 -6.23
CA ILE A 182 -19.45 12.50 -7.71
C ILE A 182 -19.48 11.05 -8.21
N PHE A 183 -18.71 10.13 -7.59
CA PHE A 183 -18.73 8.72 -7.96
C PHE A 183 -20.10 8.06 -7.72
N LYS A 184 -20.83 8.46 -6.66
CA LYS A 184 -22.19 7.98 -6.42
C LYS A 184 -23.14 8.40 -7.55
N GLU A 185 -23.06 9.65 -8.00
CA GLU A 185 -23.88 10.16 -9.11
C GLU A 185 -23.55 9.46 -10.44
N LEU A 186 -22.28 9.16 -10.68
CA LEU A 186 -21.79 8.44 -11.86
C LEU A 186 -22.04 6.93 -11.78
N HIS A 187 -22.44 6.39 -10.62
CA HIS A 187 -22.50 4.95 -10.32
C HIS A 187 -21.15 4.23 -10.54
N THR A 188 -20.04 4.93 -10.32
CA THR A 188 -18.70 4.38 -10.45
C THR A 188 -18.33 3.56 -9.21
N PRO A 189 -17.73 2.35 -9.35
CA PRO A 189 -17.38 1.48 -8.23
C PRO A 189 -16.13 1.99 -7.50
N PHE A 190 -16.28 3.07 -6.72
CA PHE A 190 -15.27 3.63 -5.84
C PHE A 190 -15.25 2.89 -4.51
N ILE A 191 -14.15 2.25 -4.15
CA ILE A 191 -14.12 1.31 -3.02
C ILE A 191 -13.01 1.58 -1.99
N VAL A 192 -12.00 2.39 -2.31
CA VAL A 192 -10.79 2.46 -1.48
C VAL A 192 -10.11 3.83 -1.53
N ASN A 193 -9.62 4.28 -0.36
CA ASN A 193 -8.61 5.33 -0.24
C ASN A 193 -7.30 4.69 0.25
N GLN A 194 -6.17 5.10 -0.32
CA GLN A 194 -4.84 4.62 0.07
C GLN A 194 -4.03 5.73 0.75
N PRO A 195 -4.10 5.88 2.10
CA PRO A 195 -3.33 6.85 2.87
C PRO A 195 -2.05 6.26 3.45
N SER A 196 -1.09 7.14 3.82
CA SER A 196 -0.03 6.79 4.78
C SER A 196 -0.60 6.74 6.19
N TYR A 197 -0.46 5.59 6.86
CA TYR A 197 -0.93 5.43 8.24
C TYR A 197 -0.06 4.42 8.99
N SER A 198 0.29 4.73 10.23
CA SER A 198 1.11 3.89 11.10
C SER A 198 0.94 4.31 12.56
N MET A 199 1.54 3.58 13.49
CA MET A 199 1.60 3.98 14.91
C MET A 199 2.21 5.38 15.12
N LEU A 200 3.18 5.77 14.26
CA LEU A 200 3.88 7.07 14.35
C LEU A 200 3.27 8.17 13.48
N ASN A 201 2.41 7.83 12.55
CA ASN A 201 1.72 8.77 11.67
C ASN A 201 0.21 8.49 11.71
N ARG A 202 -0.52 9.26 12.52
CA ARG A 202 -1.93 9.02 12.86
C ARG A 202 -2.89 10.06 12.28
N TRP A 203 -2.46 10.81 11.30
CA TRP A 203 -3.27 11.87 10.68
C TRP A 203 -4.65 11.36 10.20
N VAL A 204 -4.75 10.11 9.79
CA VAL A 204 -6.00 9.47 9.34
C VAL A 204 -7.06 9.48 10.45
N GLU A 205 -6.65 9.26 11.72
CA GLU A 205 -7.52 9.32 12.88
C GLU A 205 -7.81 10.78 13.28
N GLU A 206 -6.80 11.64 13.21
CA GLU A 206 -6.89 13.06 13.60
C GLU A 206 -7.80 13.84 12.64
N ASP A 207 -7.75 13.55 11.35
CA ASP A 207 -8.61 14.06 10.29
C ASP A 207 -10.04 13.47 10.36
N GLY A 208 -10.19 12.29 10.99
CA GLY A 208 -11.43 11.53 11.04
C GLY A 208 -11.76 10.81 9.73
N LEU A 209 -10.76 10.61 8.88
CA LEU A 209 -10.90 9.90 7.61
C LEU A 209 -11.29 8.43 7.84
N ASP A 210 -10.70 7.76 8.83
CA ASP A 210 -10.99 6.37 9.16
C ASP A 210 -12.48 6.14 9.47
N LYS A 211 -13.06 6.98 10.33
CA LYS A 211 -14.49 6.92 10.68
C LYS A 211 -15.37 7.20 9.47
N TYR A 212 -15.01 8.23 8.69
CA TYR A 212 -15.79 8.58 7.50
C TYR A 212 -15.85 7.42 6.50
N VAL A 213 -14.72 6.80 6.18
CA VAL A 213 -14.67 5.71 5.18
C VAL A 213 -15.37 4.45 5.68
N GLU A 214 -15.25 4.11 6.97
CA GLU A 214 -15.95 2.99 7.60
C GLU A 214 -17.48 3.16 7.48
N GLU A 215 -18.01 4.30 7.88
CA GLU A 215 -19.44 4.62 7.82
C GLU A 215 -19.97 4.60 6.39
N ASN A 216 -19.18 5.10 5.45
CA ASN A 216 -19.55 5.23 4.04
C ASN A 216 -19.20 4.02 3.16
N GLY A 217 -18.63 2.96 3.75
CA GLY A 217 -18.40 1.70 3.05
C GLY A 217 -17.22 1.72 2.08
N ILE A 218 -16.23 2.56 2.34
CA ILE A 218 -14.94 2.63 1.64
C ILE A 218 -13.90 1.92 2.52
N GLY A 219 -12.95 1.19 1.94
CA GLY A 219 -11.84 0.60 2.68
C GLY A 219 -10.60 1.49 2.66
N LEU A 220 -9.70 1.26 3.62
CA LEU A 220 -8.35 1.82 3.58
C LEU A 220 -7.34 0.75 3.15
N ALA A 221 -6.50 1.07 2.15
CA ALA A 221 -5.32 0.31 1.80
C ALA A 221 -4.10 1.10 2.26
N VAL A 222 -3.52 0.75 3.40
CA VAL A 222 -2.56 1.59 4.10
C VAL A 222 -1.15 1.39 3.58
N PHE A 223 -0.48 2.46 3.12
CA PHE A 223 0.94 2.44 2.79
C PHE A 223 1.81 2.98 3.94
N SER A 224 3.10 2.63 3.93
CA SER A 224 4.08 2.94 4.99
C SER A 224 3.66 2.53 6.42
N PRO A 225 3.02 1.36 6.64
CA PRO A 225 2.57 0.96 7.98
C PRO A 225 3.72 0.76 8.97
N LEU A 226 4.94 0.55 8.48
CA LEU A 226 6.18 0.45 9.28
C LEU A 226 6.97 1.77 9.34
N TYR A 227 6.37 2.88 8.90
CA TYR A 227 6.97 4.22 8.91
C TYR A 227 8.40 4.23 8.37
N GLN A 228 8.55 3.88 7.08
CA GLN A 228 9.84 3.76 6.38
C GLN A 228 10.83 2.80 7.04
N GLY A 229 10.34 1.89 7.88
CA GLY A 229 11.14 0.88 8.59
C GLY A 229 11.55 1.28 10.01
N LEU A 230 11.15 2.45 10.53
CA LEU A 230 11.40 2.82 11.93
C LEU A 230 10.71 1.86 12.91
N LEU A 231 9.52 1.40 12.59
CA LEU A 231 8.77 0.44 13.41
C LEU A 231 9.27 -1.00 13.20
N THR A 232 10.60 -1.17 13.18
CA THR A 232 11.30 -2.47 13.17
C THR A 232 12.40 -2.45 14.23
N ASP A 233 12.96 -3.60 14.55
CA ASP A 233 14.10 -3.74 15.47
C ASP A 233 15.42 -3.15 14.92
N LYS A 234 15.45 -2.80 13.64
CA LYS A 234 16.63 -2.35 12.91
C LYS A 234 17.30 -1.10 13.51
N TYR A 235 16.53 -0.18 14.09
CA TYR A 235 17.01 1.11 14.59
C TYR A 235 17.11 1.20 16.12
N LEU A 236 16.82 0.12 16.85
CA LEU A 236 16.85 0.12 18.32
C LEU A 236 18.25 0.33 18.92
N ASN A 237 19.30 -0.02 18.16
CA ASN A 237 20.70 0.05 18.60
C ASN A 237 21.56 0.98 17.75
N GLY A 238 20.94 1.94 17.05
CA GLY A 238 21.61 2.89 16.17
C GLY A 238 21.21 2.77 14.72
N VAL A 239 21.85 3.53 13.82
CA VAL A 239 21.55 3.57 12.38
C VAL A 239 22.50 2.64 11.63
N PRO A 240 22.05 1.49 11.10
CA PRO A 240 22.89 0.67 10.23
C PRO A 240 23.22 1.41 8.94
N THR A 241 24.47 1.33 8.48
CA THR A 241 24.96 2.01 7.27
C THR A 241 24.26 1.55 6.00
N ASP A 242 23.77 0.32 5.97
CA ASP A 242 23.03 -0.28 4.86
C ASP A 242 21.53 0.04 4.89
N SER A 243 21.05 0.73 5.94
CA SER A 243 19.64 1.14 6.06
C SER A 243 19.28 2.31 5.13
N ARG A 244 17.99 2.55 4.91
CA ARG A 244 17.50 3.71 4.14
C ARG A 244 17.95 5.04 4.76
N ILE A 245 17.90 5.15 6.10
CA ILE A 245 18.39 6.34 6.83
C ILE A 245 19.90 6.46 6.64
N GLY A 246 20.66 5.36 6.84
CA GLY A 246 22.12 5.36 6.66
C GLY A 246 22.57 5.74 5.25
N LYS A 247 21.75 5.46 4.24
CA LYS A 247 21.97 5.82 2.82
C LYS A 247 21.38 7.17 2.41
N GLY A 248 20.68 7.88 3.30
CA GLY A 248 19.98 9.12 2.98
C GLY A 248 18.82 8.94 1.98
N GLN A 249 18.24 7.74 1.88
CA GLN A 249 17.19 7.38 0.92
C GLN A 249 15.78 7.43 1.54
N THR A 250 15.56 8.36 2.45
CA THR A 250 14.25 8.52 3.12
C THR A 250 14.04 9.95 3.58
N TRP A 251 12.78 10.41 3.60
CA TRP A 251 12.41 11.73 4.10
C TRP A 251 12.34 11.83 5.63
N ILE A 252 12.42 10.67 6.34
CA ILE A 252 12.34 10.63 7.81
C ILE A 252 13.73 10.61 8.49
N SER A 253 14.81 10.94 7.77
CA SER A 253 16.17 10.87 8.31
C SER A 253 16.36 11.74 9.57
N ASN A 254 15.66 12.87 9.66
CA ASN A 254 15.72 13.79 10.79
C ASN A 254 14.80 13.40 11.97
N GLU A 255 13.96 12.38 11.80
CA GLU A 255 13.01 11.96 12.84
C GLU A 255 13.60 10.94 13.81
N LEU A 256 14.73 10.32 13.46
CA LEU A 256 15.41 9.35 14.33
C LEU A 256 16.27 10.06 15.37
N THR A 257 15.62 10.72 16.33
CA THR A 257 16.21 11.35 17.51
C THR A 257 16.43 10.33 18.63
N GLU A 258 17.21 10.67 19.67
CA GLU A 258 17.35 9.83 20.87
C GLU A 258 15.97 9.56 21.52
N GLN A 259 15.11 10.57 21.57
CA GLN A 259 13.74 10.43 22.10
C GLN A 259 12.93 9.43 21.25
N MET A 260 13.04 9.48 19.93
CA MET A 260 12.38 8.51 19.05
C MET A 260 12.92 7.09 19.29
N VAL A 261 14.22 6.93 19.43
CA VAL A 261 14.83 5.60 19.73
C VAL A 261 14.31 5.05 21.06
N GLU A 262 14.17 5.89 22.08
CA GLU A 262 13.62 5.45 23.38
C GLU A 262 12.14 5.05 23.24
N LYS A 263 11.35 5.81 22.50
CA LYS A 263 9.96 5.46 22.17
C LYS A 263 9.88 4.10 21.45
N LEU A 264 10.73 3.87 20.45
CA LEU A 264 10.80 2.59 19.72
C LEU A 264 11.19 1.42 20.65
N LYS A 265 12.10 1.62 21.60
CA LYS A 265 12.46 0.59 22.59
C LYS A 265 11.26 0.24 23.48
N ARG A 266 10.54 1.22 24.00
CA ARG A 266 9.31 1.00 24.80
C ARG A 266 8.25 0.24 24.01
N LEU A 267 8.02 0.61 22.74
CA LEU A 267 7.12 -0.13 21.84
C LEU A 267 7.61 -1.56 21.58
N ASN A 268 8.91 -1.76 21.44
CA ASN A 268 9.48 -3.10 21.24
C ASN A 268 9.30 -4.00 22.48
N GLU A 269 9.37 -3.45 23.70
CA GLU A 269 9.03 -4.23 24.92
C GLU A 269 7.55 -4.66 24.93
N CYS A 270 6.63 -3.78 24.48
CA CYS A 270 5.24 -4.16 24.28
C CYS A 270 5.10 -5.30 23.26
N ALA A 271 5.82 -5.21 22.14
CA ALA A 271 5.80 -6.26 21.12
C ALA A 271 6.31 -7.60 21.66
N LYS A 272 7.43 -7.59 22.39
CA LYS A 272 7.97 -8.79 23.06
C LYS A 272 6.99 -9.42 24.04
N ALA A 273 6.32 -8.62 24.87
CA ALA A 273 5.29 -9.10 25.81
C ALA A 273 4.12 -9.77 25.07
N ARG A 274 3.84 -9.34 23.84
CA ARG A 274 2.86 -9.96 22.94
C ARG A 274 3.38 -11.22 22.22
N GLY A 275 4.67 -11.54 22.33
CA GLY A 275 5.33 -12.60 21.56
C GLY A 275 5.47 -12.25 20.07
N GLN A 276 5.51 -10.98 19.75
CA GLN A 276 5.67 -10.45 18.38
C GLN A 276 6.97 -9.66 18.25
N LYS A 277 7.48 -9.51 17.02
CA LYS A 277 8.46 -8.48 16.70
C LYS A 277 7.77 -7.11 16.63
N LEU A 278 8.55 -6.02 16.77
CA LEU A 278 8.02 -4.66 16.67
C LEU A 278 7.28 -4.43 15.33
N SER A 279 7.84 -4.91 14.22
CA SER A 279 7.21 -4.83 12.89
C SER A 279 5.85 -5.55 12.85
N GLN A 280 5.76 -6.73 13.46
CA GLN A 280 4.51 -7.51 13.49
C GLN A 280 3.45 -6.82 14.33
N MET A 281 3.81 -6.32 15.51
CA MET A 281 2.89 -5.55 16.36
C MET A 281 2.42 -4.28 15.65
N ALA A 282 3.31 -3.56 14.97
CA ALA A 282 2.95 -2.34 14.24
C ALA A 282 1.96 -2.61 13.10
N LEU A 283 2.17 -3.69 12.33
CA LEU A 283 1.22 -4.11 11.29
C LEU A 283 -0.12 -4.54 11.88
N SER A 284 -0.10 -5.34 12.96
CA SER A 284 -1.32 -5.76 13.66
C SER A 284 -2.09 -4.56 14.20
N TRP A 285 -1.39 -3.55 14.73
CA TRP A 285 -2.02 -2.34 15.27
C TRP A 285 -2.75 -1.53 14.18
N VAL A 286 -2.15 -1.38 12.99
CA VAL A 286 -2.82 -0.72 11.87
C VAL A 286 -4.03 -1.53 11.41
N LEU A 287 -3.92 -2.86 11.33
CA LEU A 287 -5.01 -3.77 10.96
C LEU A 287 -6.12 -3.85 12.01
N HIS A 288 -5.86 -3.42 13.25
CA HIS A 288 -6.88 -3.35 14.30
C HIS A 288 -7.92 -2.23 14.04
N ASN A 289 -7.60 -1.22 13.22
CA ASN A 289 -8.56 -0.22 12.80
C ASN A 289 -9.54 -0.86 11.78
N PRO A 290 -10.86 -0.89 12.08
CA PRO A 290 -11.86 -1.58 11.25
C PRO A 290 -12.00 -1.01 9.82
N ALA A 291 -11.60 0.24 9.60
CA ALA A 291 -11.58 0.85 8.27
C ALA A 291 -10.48 0.24 7.36
N VAL A 292 -9.45 -0.39 7.95
CA VAL A 292 -8.29 -0.89 7.21
C VAL A 292 -8.59 -2.26 6.61
N ALA A 293 -8.65 -2.32 5.29
CA ALA A 293 -8.80 -3.56 4.54
C ALA A 293 -7.46 -4.30 4.38
N THR A 294 -6.36 -3.57 4.19
CA THR A 294 -5.04 -4.15 3.95
C THR A 294 -3.91 -3.19 4.32
N VAL A 295 -2.76 -3.74 4.71
CA VAL A 295 -1.51 -3.00 4.85
C VAL A 295 -0.55 -3.36 3.72
N LEU A 296 0.03 -2.36 3.06
CA LEU A 296 0.99 -2.52 1.98
C LEU A 296 2.40 -2.58 2.56
N ILE A 297 3.01 -3.75 2.53
CA ILE A 297 4.40 -3.92 2.94
C ILE A 297 5.35 -3.77 1.74
N GLY A 298 6.48 -3.11 1.95
CA GLY A 298 7.64 -3.17 1.07
C GLY A 298 8.67 -4.15 1.63
N ALA A 299 9.33 -4.90 0.76
CA ALA A 299 10.39 -5.81 1.13
C ALA A 299 11.61 -5.66 0.21
N SER A 300 12.79 -6.01 0.69
CA SER A 300 14.02 -6.10 -0.11
C SER A 300 14.51 -7.55 -0.28
N ARG A 301 13.88 -8.49 0.43
CA ARG A 301 14.15 -9.92 0.36
C ARG A 301 12.95 -10.74 0.86
N PRO A 302 12.80 -12.00 0.44
CA PRO A 302 11.66 -12.87 0.77
C PRO A 302 11.41 -13.05 2.27
N GLU A 303 12.48 -13.15 3.08
CA GLU A 303 12.36 -13.38 4.54
C GLU A 303 11.61 -12.25 5.25
N GLN A 304 11.70 -11.01 4.75
CA GLN A 304 10.94 -9.89 5.30
C GLN A 304 9.43 -10.03 5.04
N ILE A 305 9.06 -10.62 3.91
CA ILE A 305 7.64 -10.91 3.61
C ILE A 305 7.12 -11.95 4.58
N VAL A 306 7.85 -13.06 4.75
CA VAL A 306 7.51 -14.13 5.71
C VAL A 306 7.35 -13.57 7.14
N GLU A 307 8.31 -12.72 7.56
CA GLU A 307 8.29 -12.10 8.88
C GLU A 307 7.08 -11.18 9.06
N ASN A 308 6.80 -10.33 8.09
CA ASN A 308 5.70 -9.38 8.17
C ASN A 308 4.33 -10.06 8.12
N VAL A 309 4.15 -11.06 7.26
CA VAL A 309 2.90 -11.85 7.18
C VAL A 309 2.59 -12.54 8.53
N ALA A 310 3.60 -12.90 9.30
CA ALA A 310 3.37 -13.51 10.61
C ALA A 310 2.60 -12.62 11.61
N CYS A 311 2.41 -11.32 11.31
CA CYS A 311 1.56 -10.42 12.11
C CYS A 311 0.11 -10.91 12.22
N ILE A 312 -0.41 -11.61 11.19
CA ILE A 312 -1.80 -12.10 11.16
C ILE A 312 -2.10 -13.15 12.24
N LYS A 313 -1.07 -13.75 12.85
CA LYS A 313 -1.25 -14.75 13.92
C LYS A 313 -1.78 -14.14 15.23
N LYS A 314 -1.66 -12.82 15.41
CA LYS A 314 -2.12 -12.12 16.61
C LYS A 314 -2.53 -10.67 16.26
N LEU A 315 -3.75 -10.51 15.76
CA LEU A 315 -4.32 -9.21 15.37
C LEU A 315 -5.02 -8.50 16.53
N ASP A 316 -5.54 -9.27 17.51
CA ASP A 316 -6.31 -8.73 18.62
C ASP A 316 -5.42 -8.02 19.64
N PHE A 317 -5.92 -6.94 20.19
CA PHE A 317 -5.32 -6.20 21.30
C PHE A 317 -6.28 -6.14 22.49
N SER A 318 -5.74 -6.30 23.69
CA SER A 318 -6.50 -6.01 24.90
C SER A 318 -6.61 -4.48 25.10
N SER A 319 -7.61 -4.05 25.89
CA SER A 319 -7.76 -2.63 26.23
C SER A 319 -6.54 -2.07 26.98
N GLU A 320 -5.86 -2.91 27.77
CA GLU A 320 -4.63 -2.55 28.48
C GLU A 320 -3.47 -2.34 27.50
N GLU A 321 -3.28 -3.23 26.53
CA GLU A 321 -2.25 -3.10 25.47
C GLU A 321 -2.46 -1.82 24.66
N ILE A 322 -3.68 -1.55 24.22
CA ILE A 322 -4.01 -0.31 23.47
C ILE A 322 -3.72 0.92 24.32
N THR A 323 -4.09 0.92 25.60
CA THR A 323 -3.86 2.06 26.51
C THR A 323 -2.35 2.30 26.71
N ASN A 324 -1.59 1.23 26.94
CA ASN A 324 -0.13 1.31 27.11
C ASN A 324 0.56 1.83 25.84
N ILE A 325 0.24 1.26 24.69
CA ILE A 325 0.77 1.72 23.39
C ILE A 325 0.43 3.20 23.18
N ARG A 326 -0.82 3.61 23.43
CA ARG A 326 -1.25 5.01 23.30
C ARG A 326 -0.46 5.94 24.20
N ASN A 327 -0.21 5.56 25.45
CA ASN A 327 0.59 6.36 26.38
C ASN A 327 2.02 6.53 25.89
N ILE A 328 2.64 5.48 25.35
CA ILE A 328 3.98 5.56 24.77
C ILE A 328 4.00 6.50 23.55
N LEU A 329 3.00 6.40 22.68
CA LEU A 329 2.91 7.25 21.48
C LEU A 329 2.72 8.72 21.82
N LEU A 330 2.01 9.03 22.92
CA LEU A 330 1.75 10.39 23.40
C LEU A 330 2.82 10.92 24.38
N ASP A 331 3.91 10.18 24.62
CA ASP A 331 4.95 10.50 25.61
C ASP A 331 4.41 10.78 27.02
N LYS A 332 3.42 9.97 27.45
CA LYS A 332 2.79 10.03 28.78
C LYS A 332 3.34 8.97 29.73
#